data_bb6f4490f291db74bce90f4c76d6498f
#
_entry.id   bb6f4490f291db74bce90f4c76d6498f
#
_cell.length_a   1.000
_cell.length_b   1.000
_cell.length_c   1.000
_cell.angle_alpha   90.00
_cell.angle_beta   90.00
_cell.angle_gamma   90.00
#
_symmetry.space_group_name_H-M   'P 1'
#
loop_
_entity.id
_entity.type
_entity.pdbx_description
1 polymer ?
#
loop_
_entity_poly.entity_id
_entity_poly.type
_entity_poly.pdbx_seq_one_letter_code
_entity_poly.pdbx_strand_id
1 'polypeptide(L)'
;MQNYRGERAVGLIDGVYGVAVTLVALDLPARVIPTVLSGEFLTLKGVSFSVVFICQFIIMYDMWSIHKNISMQKNKEFTKGTEIISMIVLGLVVLSPGICSEMYSLFEKSEDLQSPDLNYLKIISYGYLMSLYGLLFLMN
;
A
#
# COMPACT_ATOMS: atom_id res chain seq x y z
N MET A 1 -31.25 7.24 -9.76
CA MET A 1 -29.99 7.14 -10.55
C MET A 1 -28.72 7.50 -9.77
N GLN A 2 -28.76 8.30 -8.71
CA GLN A 2 -27.57 8.68 -7.93
C GLN A 2 -26.95 7.53 -7.11
N ASN A 3 -27.73 6.59 -6.57
CA ASN A 3 -27.19 5.45 -5.78
C ASN A 3 -26.27 4.53 -6.60
N TYR A 4 -26.51 4.41 -7.89
CA TYR A 4 -25.76 3.50 -8.75
C TYR A 4 -24.28 3.92 -8.98
N ARG A 5 -23.99 5.22 -8.92
CA ARG A 5 -22.60 5.72 -9.08
C ARG A 5 -21.74 5.43 -7.86
N GLY A 6 -22.27 5.61 -6.67
CA GLY A 6 -21.54 5.35 -5.44
C GLY A 6 -21.24 3.85 -5.23
N GLU A 7 -22.19 2.98 -5.51
CA GLU A 7 -21.98 1.53 -5.42
C GLU A 7 -20.90 1.05 -6.39
N ARG A 8 -20.88 1.61 -7.62
CA ARG A 8 -19.82 1.29 -8.60
C ARG A 8 -18.46 1.80 -8.15
N ALA A 9 -18.38 3.01 -7.57
CA ALA A 9 -17.13 3.56 -7.04
C ALA A 9 -16.58 2.69 -5.89
N VAL A 10 -17.43 2.29 -4.95
CA VAL A 10 -17.06 1.38 -3.86
C VAL A 10 -16.61 0.01 -4.40
N GLY A 11 -17.30 -0.55 -5.37
CA GLY A 11 -16.88 -1.80 -6.01
C GLY A 11 -15.52 -1.69 -6.71
N LEU A 12 -15.22 -0.55 -7.35
CA LEU A 12 -13.91 -0.30 -7.95
C LEU A 12 -12.83 -0.18 -6.87
N ILE A 13 -13.09 0.53 -5.77
CA ILE A 13 -12.18 0.65 -4.63
C ILE A 13 -11.87 -0.75 -4.08
N ASP A 14 -12.88 -1.54 -3.77
CA ASP A 14 -12.71 -2.91 -3.26
C ASP A 14 -11.89 -3.78 -4.23
N GLY A 15 -12.14 -3.68 -5.52
CA GLY A 15 -11.41 -4.42 -6.56
C GLY A 15 -9.93 -4.03 -6.64
N VAL A 16 -9.62 -2.75 -6.68
CA VAL A 16 -8.23 -2.26 -6.81
C VAL A 16 -7.41 -2.59 -5.57
N TYR A 17 -7.94 -2.33 -4.37
CA TYR A 17 -7.24 -2.69 -3.13
C TYR A 17 -7.09 -4.21 -3.00
N GLY A 18 -8.10 -5.00 -3.38
CA GLY A 18 -8.03 -6.45 -3.38
C GLY A 18 -6.90 -6.99 -4.26
N VAL A 19 -6.75 -6.45 -5.48
CA VAL A 19 -5.65 -6.81 -6.37
C VAL A 19 -4.31 -6.39 -5.79
N ALA A 20 -4.17 -5.15 -5.29
CA ALA A 20 -2.93 -4.66 -4.71
C ALA A 20 -2.48 -5.50 -3.51
N VAL A 21 -3.39 -5.83 -2.59
CA VAL A 21 -3.11 -6.70 -1.44
C VAL A 21 -2.71 -8.11 -1.89
N THR A 22 -3.37 -8.65 -2.92
CA THR A 22 -3.03 -9.98 -3.46
C THR A 22 -1.64 -10.00 -4.06
N LEU A 23 -1.24 -8.95 -4.80
CA LEU A 23 0.10 -8.85 -5.37
C LEU A 23 1.17 -8.78 -4.28
N VAL A 24 0.93 -8.03 -3.21
CA VAL A 24 1.82 -8.00 -2.03
C VAL A 24 1.90 -9.39 -1.38
N ALA A 25 0.78 -10.09 -1.24
CA ALA A 25 0.73 -11.43 -0.67
C ALA A 25 1.47 -12.48 -1.51
N LEU A 26 1.47 -12.34 -2.83
CA LEU A 26 2.19 -13.24 -3.73
C LEU A 26 3.73 -13.08 -3.63
N ASP A 27 4.21 -11.91 -3.24
CA ASP A 27 5.64 -11.67 -3.01
C ASP A 27 6.16 -12.36 -1.74
N LEU A 28 5.26 -12.66 -0.78
CA LEU A 28 5.61 -13.29 0.50
C LEU A 28 6.27 -14.66 0.36
N PRO A 29 5.71 -15.65 -0.36
CA PRO A 29 6.33 -16.96 -0.48
C PRO A 29 7.69 -16.89 -1.17
N ALA A 30 7.83 -16.03 -2.17
CA ALA A 30 9.09 -15.88 -2.91
C ALA A 30 10.25 -15.41 -2.02
N ARG A 31 9.96 -14.67 -0.96
CA ARG A 31 10.97 -14.08 -0.06
C ARG A 31 11.08 -14.80 1.28
N VAL A 32 9.95 -15.21 1.85
CA VAL A 32 9.93 -15.89 3.17
C VAL A 32 10.46 -17.31 3.08
N ILE A 33 10.12 -18.05 2.03
CA ILE A 33 10.57 -19.46 1.90
C ILE A 33 12.08 -19.57 1.89
N PRO A 34 12.86 -18.81 1.08
CA PRO A 34 14.32 -18.86 1.14
C PRO A 34 14.89 -18.50 2.51
N THR A 35 14.33 -17.48 3.18
CA THR A 35 14.75 -17.03 4.50
C THR A 35 14.50 -18.08 5.59
N VAL A 36 13.39 -18.82 5.49
CA VAL A 36 13.09 -19.94 6.40
C VAL A 36 14.04 -21.10 6.14
N LEU A 37 14.27 -21.44 4.87
CA LEU A 37 15.15 -22.57 4.49
C LEU A 37 16.63 -22.32 4.84
N SER A 38 17.09 -21.07 4.78
CA SER A 38 18.44 -20.68 5.19
C SER A 38 18.65 -20.64 6.71
N GLY A 39 17.57 -20.76 7.49
CA GLY A 39 17.61 -20.63 8.95
C GLY A 39 17.74 -19.19 9.45
N GLU A 40 17.70 -18.20 8.54
CA GLU A 40 17.84 -16.78 8.86
C GLU A 40 16.54 -16.12 9.36
N PHE A 41 15.46 -16.86 9.37
CA PHE A 41 14.15 -16.34 9.78
C PHE A 41 14.13 -15.77 11.20
N LEU A 42 14.88 -16.36 12.12
CA LEU A 42 15.00 -15.90 13.51
C LEU A 42 16.10 -14.85 13.70
N THR A 43 16.80 -14.47 12.65
CA THR A 43 17.74 -13.36 12.71
C THR A 43 17.02 -12.03 12.79
N LEU A 44 17.72 -11.00 13.24
CA LEU A 44 17.19 -9.63 13.26
C LEU A 44 16.66 -9.20 11.88
N LYS A 45 17.31 -9.64 10.80
CA LYS A 45 16.91 -9.35 9.41
C LYS A 45 15.59 -10.03 9.05
N GLY A 46 15.42 -11.30 9.35
CA GLY A 46 14.18 -12.04 9.07
C GLY A 46 12.99 -11.52 9.88
N VAL A 47 13.21 -11.21 11.17
CA VAL A 47 12.17 -10.60 12.02
C VAL A 47 11.77 -9.22 11.49
N SER A 48 12.74 -8.36 11.16
CA SER A 48 12.47 -7.03 10.62
C SER A 48 11.69 -7.09 9.31
N PHE A 49 12.03 -8.02 8.43
CA PHE A 49 11.30 -8.27 7.19
C PHE A 49 9.84 -8.63 7.45
N SER A 50 9.59 -9.56 8.37
CA SER A 50 8.23 -9.98 8.73
C SER A 50 7.41 -8.83 9.32
N VAL A 51 8.01 -8.01 10.16
CA VAL A 51 7.36 -6.83 10.75
C VAL A 51 6.98 -5.81 9.67
N VAL A 52 7.90 -5.48 8.76
CA VAL A 52 7.64 -4.55 7.66
C VAL A 52 6.48 -5.06 6.79
N PHE A 53 6.47 -6.35 6.47
CA PHE A 53 5.42 -6.97 5.69
C PHE A 53 4.05 -6.85 6.37
N ILE A 54 3.96 -7.19 7.67
CA ILE A 54 2.72 -7.06 8.45
C ILE A 54 2.25 -5.60 8.51
N CYS A 55 3.15 -4.68 8.78
CA CYS A 55 2.84 -3.24 8.81
C CYS A 55 2.25 -2.77 7.48
N GLN A 56 2.75 -3.28 6.36
CA GLN A 56 2.23 -2.94 5.04
C GLN A 56 0.79 -3.39 4.84
N PHE A 57 0.43 -4.60 5.26
CA PHE A 57 -0.97 -5.05 5.23
C PHE A 57 -1.87 -4.17 6.07
N ILE A 58 -1.42 -3.79 7.27
CA ILE A 58 -2.16 -2.90 8.16
C ILE A 58 -2.38 -1.54 7.49
N ILE A 59 -1.35 -0.95 6.89
CA ILE A 59 -1.43 0.33 6.17
C ILE A 59 -2.41 0.22 5.00
N MET A 60 -2.31 -0.83 4.18
CA MET A 60 -3.21 -1.04 3.05
C MET A 60 -4.67 -1.19 3.47
N TYR A 61 -4.91 -1.93 4.56
CA TYR A 61 -6.25 -2.08 5.14
C TYR A 61 -6.80 -0.76 5.66
N ASP A 62 -5.98 0.02 6.36
CA ASP A 62 -6.37 1.33 6.89
C ASP A 62 -6.74 2.29 5.76
N MET A 63 -5.90 2.39 4.73
CA MET A 63 -6.17 3.21 3.54
C MET A 63 -7.44 2.79 2.82
N TRP A 64 -7.65 1.48 2.62
CA TRP A 64 -8.89 0.96 2.03
C TRP A 64 -10.11 1.36 2.86
N SER A 65 -10.04 1.20 4.17
CA SER A 65 -11.13 1.53 5.10
C SER A 65 -11.48 3.02 5.05
N ILE A 66 -10.47 3.90 5.09
CA ILE A 66 -10.66 5.35 5.00
C ILE A 66 -11.27 5.71 3.64
N HIS A 67 -10.69 5.25 2.54
CA HIS A 67 -11.16 5.56 1.18
C HIS A 67 -12.61 5.11 0.96
N LYS A 68 -12.93 3.90 1.40
CA LYS A 68 -14.28 3.34 1.34
C LYS A 68 -15.27 4.15 2.17
N ASN A 69 -14.92 4.49 3.41
CA ASN A 69 -15.79 5.26 4.30
C ASN A 69 -16.09 6.66 3.72
N ILE A 70 -15.06 7.37 3.22
CA ILE A 70 -15.26 8.67 2.58
C ILE A 70 -16.17 8.53 1.36
N SER A 71 -15.95 7.52 0.52
CA SER A 71 -16.75 7.29 -0.68
C SER A 71 -18.20 6.93 -0.36
N MET A 72 -18.45 6.20 0.72
CA MET A 72 -19.80 5.90 1.19
C MET A 72 -20.53 7.13 1.75
N GLN A 73 -19.84 7.95 2.54
CA GLN A 73 -20.41 9.16 3.14
C GLN A 73 -20.79 10.21 2.09
N LYS A 74 -19.95 10.37 1.05
CA LYS A 74 -20.16 11.33 -0.04
C LYS A 74 -21.07 10.84 -1.15
N ASN A 75 -21.69 9.69 -1.01
CA ASN A 75 -22.57 9.08 -2.01
C ASN A 75 -23.74 10.00 -2.47
N LYS A 76 -24.10 11.01 -1.68
CA LYS A 76 -25.13 12.01 -2.01
C LYS A 76 -24.59 13.23 -2.75
N GLU A 77 -23.27 13.51 -2.66
CA GLU A 77 -22.64 14.72 -3.21
C GLU A 77 -21.29 14.40 -3.91
N PHE A 78 -21.23 13.30 -4.66
CA PHE A 78 -20.00 12.93 -5.36
C PHE A 78 -19.71 13.98 -6.45
N THR A 79 -18.88 14.97 -6.10
CA THR A 79 -18.44 15.99 -7.05
C THR A 79 -17.44 15.41 -8.03
N LYS A 80 -17.35 16.00 -9.24
CA LYS A 80 -16.31 15.60 -10.22
C LYS A 80 -14.90 15.66 -9.63
N GLY A 81 -14.64 16.61 -8.72
CA GLY A 81 -13.35 16.73 -8.03
C GLY A 81 -13.03 15.53 -7.14
N THR A 82 -13.98 15.08 -6.34
CA THR A 82 -13.82 13.90 -5.48
C THR A 82 -13.59 12.63 -6.32
N GLU A 83 -14.27 12.50 -7.45
CA GLU A 83 -14.10 11.38 -8.38
C GLU A 83 -12.68 11.35 -8.97
N ILE A 84 -12.15 12.50 -9.40
CA ILE A 84 -10.80 12.61 -9.92
C ILE A 84 -9.75 12.26 -8.84
N ILE A 85 -9.90 12.80 -7.62
CA ILE A 85 -8.97 12.51 -6.52
C ILE A 85 -9.02 11.01 -6.17
N SER A 86 -10.22 10.42 -6.12
CA SER A 86 -10.38 8.98 -5.90
C SER A 86 -9.64 8.14 -6.93
N MET A 87 -9.72 8.50 -8.21
CA MET A 87 -9.01 7.81 -9.29
C MET A 87 -7.50 7.96 -9.17
N ILE A 88 -7.00 9.13 -8.76
CA ILE A 88 -5.57 9.34 -8.51
C ILE A 88 -5.11 8.45 -7.34
N VAL A 89 -5.86 8.40 -6.24
CA VAL A 89 -5.55 7.53 -5.10
C VAL A 89 -5.49 6.07 -5.52
N LEU A 90 -6.46 5.58 -6.30
CA LEU A 90 -6.46 4.21 -6.80
C LEU A 90 -5.25 3.92 -7.71
N GLY A 91 -4.88 4.87 -8.58
CA GLY A 91 -3.68 4.77 -9.39
C GLY A 91 -2.40 4.65 -8.57
N LEU A 92 -2.29 5.43 -7.50
CA LEU A 92 -1.16 5.33 -6.56
C LEU A 92 -1.17 4.00 -5.80
N VAL A 93 -2.33 3.52 -5.36
CA VAL A 93 -2.44 2.22 -4.66
C VAL A 93 -1.93 1.07 -5.51
N VAL A 94 -2.17 1.09 -6.82
CA VAL A 94 -1.65 0.07 -7.75
C VAL A 94 -0.12 0.04 -7.77
N LEU A 95 0.57 1.14 -7.48
CA LEU A 95 2.03 1.21 -7.43
C LEU A 95 2.62 0.66 -6.13
N SER A 96 1.81 0.53 -5.07
CA SER A 96 2.31 0.12 -3.75
C SER A 96 3.02 -1.25 -3.73
N PRO A 97 2.54 -2.31 -4.43
CA PRO A 97 3.26 -3.58 -4.46
C PRO A 97 4.67 -3.46 -5.05
N GLY A 98 4.82 -2.66 -6.12
CA GLY A 98 6.12 -2.42 -6.74
C GLY A 98 7.09 -1.69 -5.82
N ILE A 99 6.64 -0.62 -5.15
CA ILE A 99 7.45 0.13 -4.19
C ILE A 99 7.91 -0.78 -3.06
N CYS A 100 7.04 -1.63 -2.56
CA CYS A 100 7.36 -2.56 -1.50
C CYS A 100 8.34 -3.65 -1.93
N SER A 101 8.16 -4.19 -3.14
CA SER A 101 9.09 -5.17 -3.71
C SER A 101 10.50 -4.59 -3.82
N GLU A 102 10.65 -3.34 -4.28
CA GLU A 102 11.93 -2.64 -4.32
C GLU A 102 12.51 -2.38 -2.93
N MET A 103 11.68 -1.99 -1.97
CA MET A 103 12.13 -1.84 -0.58
C MET A 103 12.73 -3.14 -0.04
N TYR A 104 12.08 -4.26 -0.27
CA TYR A 104 12.59 -5.57 0.16
C TYR A 104 13.88 -5.94 -0.54
N SER A 105 13.97 -5.71 -1.86
CA SER A 105 15.17 -6.00 -2.64
C SER A 105 16.39 -5.23 -2.15
N LEU A 106 16.23 -3.95 -1.84
CA LEU A 106 17.32 -3.12 -1.32
C LEU A 106 17.67 -3.46 0.12
N PHE A 107 16.68 -3.81 0.95
CA PHE A 107 16.92 -4.25 2.31
C PHE A 107 17.70 -5.60 2.34
N GLU A 108 17.40 -6.49 1.40
CA GLU A 108 18.10 -7.78 1.26
C GLU A 108 19.57 -7.58 0.83
N LYS A 109 19.84 -6.64 -0.08
CA LYS A 109 21.18 -6.36 -0.61
C LYS A 109 22.03 -5.49 0.31
N SER A 110 21.43 -4.71 1.20
CA SER A 110 22.18 -3.80 2.07
C SER A 110 22.73 -4.56 3.29
N GLU A 111 24.05 -4.63 3.40
CA GLU A 111 24.73 -5.08 4.63
C GLU A 111 24.63 -4.02 5.74
N ASP A 112 24.44 -2.76 5.37
CA ASP A 112 24.34 -1.62 6.27
C ASP A 112 22.95 -0.92 6.13
N LEU A 113 22.23 -0.83 7.24
CA LEU A 113 20.96 -0.12 7.35
C LEU A 113 21.07 1.40 7.13
N GLN A 114 22.28 1.94 7.05
CA GLN A 114 22.55 3.36 6.80
C GLN A 114 23.03 3.64 5.37
N SER A 115 22.94 2.64 4.47
CA SER A 115 23.34 2.85 3.08
C SER A 115 22.56 4.03 2.45
N PRO A 116 23.21 4.86 1.60
CA PRO A 116 22.55 5.99 0.93
C PRO A 116 21.30 5.56 0.16
N ASP A 117 21.36 4.41 -0.53
CA ASP A 117 20.26 3.90 -1.33
C ASP A 117 19.02 3.56 -0.47
N LEU A 118 19.25 2.99 0.71
CA LEU A 118 18.17 2.70 1.65
C LEU A 118 17.55 4.00 2.21
N ASN A 119 18.35 5.03 2.42
CA ASN A 119 17.84 6.33 2.87
C ASN A 119 17.00 7.02 1.79
N TYR A 120 17.41 6.99 0.52
CA TYR A 120 16.58 7.48 -0.59
C TYR A 120 15.26 6.75 -0.67
N LEU A 121 15.27 5.43 -0.54
CA LEU A 121 14.06 4.64 -0.59
C LEU A 121 13.11 4.93 0.58
N LYS A 122 13.64 5.13 1.79
CA LYS A 122 12.83 5.59 2.95
C LYS A 122 12.13 6.91 2.63
N ILE A 123 12.86 7.89 2.08
CA ILE A 123 12.30 9.20 1.72
C ILE A 123 11.18 9.06 0.68
N ILE A 124 11.41 8.25 -0.38
CA ILE A 124 10.40 7.98 -1.40
C ILE A 124 9.17 7.32 -0.80
N SER A 125 9.35 6.34 0.06
CA SER A 125 8.25 5.62 0.71
C SER A 125 7.44 6.50 1.66
N TYR A 126 8.10 7.34 2.46
CA TYR A 126 7.41 8.33 3.29
C TYR A 126 6.67 9.36 2.44
N GLY A 127 7.30 9.89 1.39
CA GLY A 127 6.66 10.82 0.46
C GLY A 127 5.43 10.21 -0.22
N TYR A 128 5.51 8.95 -0.62
CA TYR A 128 4.40 8.20 -1.19
C TYR A 128 3.25 8.04 -0.19
N LEU A 129 3.51 7.59 1.03
CA LEU A 129 2.49 7.44 2.07
C LEU A 129 1.84 8.78 2.43
N MET A 130 2.64 9.83 2.60
CA MET A 130 2.14 11.19 2.89
C MET A 130 1.26 11.70 1.75
N SER A 131 1.61 11.41 0.50
CA SER A 131 0.79 11.79 -0.66
C SER A 131 -0.56 11.08 -0.66
N LEU A 132 -0.58 9.77 -0.37
CA LEU A 132 -1.81 8.99 -0.29
C LEU A 132 -2.73 9.48 0.83
N TYR A 133 -2.23 9.60 2.06
CA TYR A 133 -3.03 10.10 3.18
C TYR A 133 -3.46 11.55 2.98
N GLY A 134 -2.60 12.40 2.39
CA GLY A 134 -2.94 13.78 2.04
C GLY A 134 -4.09 13.88 1.05
N LEU A 135 -4.08 13.04 0.00
CA LEU A 135 -5.18 12.99 -0.97
C LEU A 135 -6.47 12.46 -0.34
N LEU A 136 -6.40 11.44 0.51
CA LEU A 136 -7.57 10.94 1.24
C LEU A 136 -8.12 12.01 2.20
N PHE A 137 -7.26 12.79 2.84
CA PHE A 137 -7.68 13.91 3.67
C PHE A 137 -8.38 15.01 2.86
N LEU A 138 -7.90 15.32 1.64
CA LEU A 138 -8.54 16.29 0.75
C LEU A 138 -9.91 15.80 0.24
N MET A 139 -10.15 14.51 0.23
CA MET A 139 -11.46 13.94 -0.11
C MET A 139 -12.46 14.06 1.03
N ASN A 140 -12.01 14.18 2.28
CA ASN A 140 -12.89 14.26 3.46
C ASN A 140 -13.45 15.67 3.65
#